data_2a5d8945633d0c160c4bddc5e47c500c
#
_entry.id   2a5d8945633d0c160c4bddc5e47c500c
#
_cell.length_a   1.000
_cell.length_b   1.000
_cell.length_c   1.000
_cell.angle_alpha   90.00
_cell.angle_beta   90.00
_cell.angle_gamma   90.00
#
_symmetry.space_group_name_H-M   'P 1'
#
loop_
_entity.id
_entity.type
_entity.pdbx_description
1 polymer ?
#
loop_
_entity_poly.entity_id
_entity_poly.type
_entity_poly.pdbx_seq_one_letter_code
_entity_poly.pdbx_strand_id
1 'polypeptide(L)'
;MFLHTVFGDDKFYAGIKTVFTIHNLQFQGRWRIQEIMDITGLPAHIFNAYELESYGEANYLKGGVVYADYITTVSPTYANEITTVEGGEGLSGLMTARKDRLLGILNGIDYEEYNPQTDPYIPVNYSQKRCSEWAKKKTKLHYRKNLGFQSGRMLS
;
A
#
# COMPACT_ATOMS: atom_id res chain seq x y z
N MET A 1 13.56 -11.26 -0.24
CA MET A 1 13.41 -12.69 -0.56
C MET A 1 14.73 -13.28 -1.07
N PHE A 2 15.20 -13.04 -2.30
CA PHE A 2 16.48 -13.59 -2.80
C PHE A 2 17.67 -13.38 -1.87
N LEU A 3 17.81 -12.21 -1.26
CA LEU A 3 18.88 -11.91 -0.31
C LEU A 3 18.88 -12.82 0.92
N HIS A 4 17.75 -13.37 1.29
CA HIS A 4 17.60 -14.24 2.47
C HIS A 4 17.51 -15.73 2.12
N THR A 5 17.40 -16.07 0.84
CA THR A 5 17.30 -17.47 0.37
C THR A 5 18.50 -17.85 -0.51
N VAL A 6 18.55 -17.31 -1.74
CA VAL A 6 19.59 -17.68 -2.71
C VAL A 6 20.96 -17.12 -2.35
N PHE A 7 20.99 -15.88 -1.80
CA PHE A 7 22.22 -15.16 -1.46
C PHE A 7 22.45 -15.04 0.05
N GLY A 8 21.70 -15.81 0.88
CA GLY A 8 21.75 -15.72 2.34
C GLY A 8 23.12 -15.98 2.96
N ASP A 9 23.91 -16.85 2.35
CA ASP A 9 25.25 -17.23 2.81
C ASP A 9 26.36 -16.33 2.23
N ASP A 10 26.04 -15.43 1.29
CA ASP A 10 27.02 -14.54 0.69
C ASP A 10 27.36 -13.38 1.64
N LYS A 11 28.61 -13.33 2.09
CA LYS A 11 29.13 -12.30 3.03
C LYS A 11 28.96 -10.87 2.51
N PHE A 12 28.91 -10.67 1.19
CA PHE A 12 28.68 -9.35 0.60
C PHE A 12 27.32 -8.77 1.01
N TYR A 13 26.30 -9.63 1.14
CA TYR A 13 24.94 -9.21 1.47
C TYR A 13 24.61 -9.28 2.97
N ALA A 14 25.50 -9.82 3.82
CA ALA A 14 25.22 -10.12 5.23
C ALA A 14 24.82 -8.90 6.08
N GLY A 15 25.15 -7.68 5.67
CA GLY A 15 24.81 -6.46 6.40
C GLY A 15 23.60 -5.71 5.88
N ILE A 16 22.99 -6.16 4.78
CA ILE A 16 21.90 -5.45 4.11
C ILE A 16 20.59 -5.63 4.90
N LYS A 17 19.94 -4.52 5.20
CA LYS A 17 18.59 -4.48 5.77
C LYS A 17 17.56 -4.22 4.68
N THR A 18 16.44 -4.93 4.76
CA THR A 18 15.38 -4.86 3.77
C THR A 18 14.13 -4.20 4.36
N VAL A 19 13.56 -3.28 3.62
CA VAL A 19 12.27 -2.64 3.96
C VAL A 19 11.28 -2.94 2.84
N PHE A 20 10.12 -3.48 3.21
CA PHE A 20 9.05 -3.79 2.26
C PHE A 20 7.89 -2.81 2.47
N THR A 21 7.52 -2.05 1.44
CA THR A 21 6.45 -1.06 1.52
C THR A 21 5.16 -1.59 0.91
N ILE A 22 4.09 -1.58 1.70
CA ILE A 22 2.74 -1.98 1.28
C ILE A 22 1.93 -0.72 0.98
N HIS A 23 1.59 -0.49 -0.27
CA HIS A 23 0.71 0.60 -0.67
C HIS A 23 -0.77 0.19 -0.61
N ASN A 24 -1.08 -1.05 -0.99
CA ASN A 24 -2.41 -1.63 -0.91
C ASN A 24 -2.30 -3.16 -0.77
N LEU A 25 -2.79 -3.69 0.33
CA LEU A 25 -2.70 -5.11 0.68
C LEU A 25 -3.56 -6.01 -0.23
N GLN A 26 -4.53 -5.45 -0.94
CA GLN A 26 -5.38 -6.19 -1.88
C GLN A 26 -4.59 -6.75 -3.07
N PHE A 27 -3.52 -6.08 -3.50
CA PHE A 27 -2.71 -6.49 -4.65
C PHE A 27 -1.55 -7.38 -4.22
N GLN A 28 -1.82 -8.66 -4.01
CA GLN A 28 -0.88 -9.61 -3.40
C GLN A 28 0.07 -10.28 -4.38
N GLY A 29 -0.17 -10.20 -5.69
CA GLY A 29 0.65 -10.90 -6.69
C GLY A 29 0.57 -12.42 -6.52
N ARG A 30 -0.64 -12.99 -6.65
CA ARG A 30 -0.87 -14.44 -6.55
C ARG A 30 -0.73 -15.10 -7.90
N TRP A 31 0.01 -16.21 -7.93
CA TRP A 31 0.27 -16.98 -9.13
C TRP A 31 0.44 -18.46 -8.81
N ARG A 32 0.36 -19.31 -9.82
CA ARG A 32 0.66 -20.74 -9.67
C ARG A 32 2.12 -20.93 -9.23
N ILE A 33 2.33 -21.77 -8.22
CA ILE A 33 3.66 -22.02 -7.64
C ILE A 33 4.66 -22.45 -8.73
N GLN A 34 4.28 -23.36 -9.61
CA GLN A 34 5.18 -23.86 -10.66
C GLN A 34 5.62 -22.74 -11.61
N GLU A 35 4.72 -21.88 -12.04
CA GLU A 35 5.04 -20.74 -12.91
C GLU A 35 6.05 -19.78 -12.25
N ILE A 36 5.88 -19.55 -10.95
CA ILE A 36 6.80 -18.70 -10.20
C ILE A 36 8.17 -19.36 -10.05
N MET A 37 8.22 -20.65 -9.79
CA MET A 37 9.49 -21.40 -9.73
C MET A 37 10.23 -21.33 -11.07
N ASP A 38 9.52 -21.52 -12.17
CA ASP A 38 10.10 -21.52 -13.53
C ASP A 38 10.65 -20.13 -13.91
N ILE A 39 9.94 -19.04 -13.52
CA ILE A 39 10.35 -17.67 -13.84
C ILE A 39 11.49 -17.19 -12.93
N THR A 40 11.44 -17.53 -11.64
CA THR A 40 12.32 -16.94 -10.63
C THR A 40 13.53 -17.81 -10.29
N GLY A 41 13.47 -19.10 -10.54
CA GLY A 41 14.47 -20.08 -10.09
C GLY A 41 14.52 -20.24 -8.56
N LEU A 42 13.51 -19.76 -7.83
CA LEU A 42 13.43 -19.91 -6.38
C LEU A 42 13.25 -21.39 -6.00
N PRO A 43 13.92 -21.84 -4.93
CA PRO A 43 13.87 -23.24 -4.53
C PRO A 43 12.48 -23.63 -4.02
N ALA A 44 12.04 -24.84 -4.35
CA ALA A 44 10.70 -25.35 -4.03
C ALA A 44 10.33 -25.29 -2.53
N HIS A 45 11.32 -25.44 -1.65
CA HIS A 45 11.09 -25.51 -0.22
C HIS A 45 10.54 -24.22 0.40
N ILE A 46 10.72 -23.04 -0.24
CA ILE A 46 10.18 -21.77 0.25
C ILE A 46 8.69 -21.56 -0.09
N PHE A 47 8.13 -22.41 -0.96
CA PHE A 47 6.69 -22.36 -1.29
C PHE A 47 5.88 -23.20 -0.32
N ASN A 48 5.88 -22.82 0.94
CA ASN A 48 5.17 -23.44 2.04
C ASN A 48 4.30 -22.39 2.77
N ALA A 49 3.39 -22.88 3.63
CA ALA A 49 2.41 -22.05 4.34
C ALA A 49 3.03 -20.99 5.28
N TYR A 50 4.30 -21.14 5.69
CA TYR A 50 4.99 -20.17 6.54
C TYR A 50 5.69 -19.07 5.74
N GLU A 51 5.93 -19.29 4.43
CA GLU A 51 6.73 -18.39 3.60
C GLU A 51 5.93 -17.84 2.40
N LEU A 52 6.08 -18.42 1.19
CA LEU A 52 5.49 -17.87 -0.02
C LEU A 52 4.12 -18.41 -0.40
N GLU A 53 3.74 -19.58 0.11
CA GLU A 53 2.46 -20.18 -0.23
C GLU A 53 1.31 -19.53 0.56
N SER A 54 0.19 -19.28 -0.10
CA SER A 54 -1.06 -18.82 0.49
C SER A 54 -2.25 -19.38 -0.30
N TYR A 55 -3.07 -20.21 0.33
CA TYR A 55 -4.25 -20.84 -0.29
C TYR A 55 -3.96 -21.63 -1.57
N GLY A 56 -2.84 -22.34 -1.61
CA GLY A 56 -2.42 -23.16 -2.76
C GLY A 56 -1.70 -22.42 -3.88
N GLU A 57 -1.44 -21.12 -3.71
CA GLU A 57 -0.76 -20.26 -4.67
C GLU A 57 0.50 -19.64 -4.08
N ALA A 58 1.45 -19.26 -4.93
CA ALA A 58 2.53 -18.38 -4.54
C ALA A 58 1.98 -16.96 -4.32
N ASN A 59 2.37 -16.31 -3.22
CA ASN A 59 1.95 -14.96 -2.86
C ASN A 59 3.17 -14.08 -2.65
N TYR A 60 3.44 -13.18 -3.60
CA TYR A 60 4.64 -12.34 -3.57
C TYR A 60 4.63 -11.33 -2.43
N LEU A 61 3.46 -10.75 -2.11
CA LEU A 61 3.32 -9.82 -1.00
C LEU A 61 3.61 -10.52 0.32
N LYS A 62 3.06 -11.73 0.50
CA LYS A 62 3.35 -12.55 1.69
C LYS A 62 4.85 -12.81 1.82
N GLY A 63 5.50 -13.23 0.74
CA GLY A 63 6.96 -13.42 0.72
C GLY A 63 7.72 -12.14 1.05
N GLY A 64 7.30 -11.00 0.50
CA GLY A 64 7.87 -9.69 0.84
C GLY A 64 7.80 -9.39 2.33
N VAL A 65 6.63 -9.60 2.95
CA VAL A 65 6.40 -9.40 4.39
C VAL A 65 7.21 -10.36 5.25
N VAL A 66 7.26 -11.65 4.88
CA VAL A 66 7.98 -12.68 5.65
C VAL A 66 9.48 -12.38 5.71
N TYR A 67 10.08 -12.02 4.57
CA TYR A 67 11.52 -11.87 4.43
C TYR A 67 12.06 -10.46 4.69
N ALA A 68 11.20 -9.46 4.85
CA ALA A 68 11.66 -8.10 5.15
C ALA A 68 12.11 -7.95 6.61
N ASP A 69 13.15 -7.15 6.84
CA ASP A 69 13.53 -6.74 8.19
C ASP A 69 12.47 -5.81 8.79
N TYR A 70 11.98 -4.86 8.00
CA TYR A 70 10.90 -3.92 8.36
C TYR A 70 9.85 -3.84 7.27
N ILE A 71 8.63 -3.53 7.68
CA ILE A 71 7.49 -3.35 6.79
C ILE A 71 6.98 -1.94 7.00
N THR A 72 6.70 -1.23 5.90
CA THR A 72 6.07 0.08 5.96
C THR A 72 4.76 0.08 5.18
N THR A 73 3.85 0.96 5.55
CA THR A 73 2.63 1.22 4.82
C THR A 73 2.27 2.70 4.84
N VAL A 74 1.23 3.10 4.10
CA VAL A 74 0.96 4.48 3.72
C VAL A 74 0.31 5.34 4.81
N SER A 75 -0.03 4.79 5.97
CA SER A 75 -0.46 5.58 7.13
C SER A 75 -0.43 4.78 8.44
N PRO A 76 -0.34 5.43 9.62
CA PRO A 76 -0.49 4.75 10.91
C PRO A 76 -1.85 4.09 11.08
N THR A 77 -2.92 4.69 10.56
CA THR A 77 -4.27 4.11 10.57
C THR A 77 -4.31 2.82 9.75
N TYR A 78 -3.78 2.86 8.53
CA TYR A 78 -3.74 1.69 7.66
C TYR A 78 -2.86 0.57 8.23
N ALA A 79 -1.74 0.89 8.90
CA ALA A 79 -0.92 -0.09 9.61
C ALA A 79 -1.71 -0.87 10.67
N ASN A 80 -2.66 -0.23 11.37
CA ASN A 80 -3.56 -0.92 12.30
C ASN A 80 -4.67 -1.67 11.56
N GLU A 81 -5.26 -1.10 10.51
CA GLU A 81 -6.33 -1.69 9.72
C GLU A 81 -5.94 -3.04 9.12
N ILE A 82 -4.77 -3.14 8.50
CA ILE A 82 -4.29 -4.38 7.87
C ILE A 82 -3.98 -5.52 8.86
N THR A 83 -3.96 -5.24 10.16
CA THR A 83 -3.87 -6.30 11.20
C THR A 83 -5.23 -6.86 11.60
N THR A 84 -6.34 -6.26 11.16
CA THR A 84 -7.69 -6.75 11.44
C THR A 84 -8.13 -7.82 10.42
N VAL A 85 -9.15 -8.59 10.74
CA VAL A 85 -9.69 -9.61 9.83
C VAL A 85 -10.26 -8.96 8.58
N GLU A 86 -10.96 -7.84 8.73
CA GLU A 86 -11.63 -7.09 7.65
C GLU A 86 -10.63 -6.42 6.71
N GLY A 87 -9.58 -5.78 7.26
CA GLY A 87 -8.59 -5.04 6.45
C GLY A 87 -7.38 -5.86 6.03
N GLY A 88 -7.22 -7.06 6.57
CA GLY A 88 -6.03 -7.89 6.38
C GLY A 88 -6.03 -8.75 5.11
N GLU A 89 -7.09 -8.72 4.28
CA GLU A 89 -7.17 -9.42 2.97
C GLU A 89 -6.66 -10.87 3.01
N GLY A 90 -6.98 -11.61 4.10
CA GLY A 90 -6.54 -12.98 4.35
C GLY A 90 -5.11 -13.10 4.93
N LEU A 91 -4.40 -12.00 5.17
CA LEU A 91 -3.06 -11.97 5.75
C LEU A 91 -3.02 -11.34 7.16
N SER A 92 -4.17 -11.08 7.79
CA SER A 92 -4.26 -10.42 9.10
C SER A 92 -3.42 -11.10 10.19
N GLY A 93 -3.38 -12.43 10.21
CA GLY A 93 -2.54 -13.20 11.13
C GLY A 93 -1.04 -12.93 10.94
N LEU A 94 -0.59 -12.86 9.69
CA LEU A 94 0.79 -12.51 9.36
C LEU A 94 1.10 -11.05 9.73
N MET A 95 0.22 -10.10 9.41
CA MET A 95 0.39 -8.69 9.75
C MET A 95 0.45 -8.49 11.26
N THR A 96 -0.39 -9.21 12.02
CA THR A 96 -0.38 -9.20 13.49
C THR A 96 0.93 -9.78 14.05
N ALA A 97 1.41 -10.88 13.50
CA ALA A 97 2.67 -11.50 13.91
C ALA A 97 3.91 -10.62 13.62
N ARG A 98 3.79 -9.70 12.65
CA ARG A 98 4.86 -8.76 12.24
C ARG A 98 4.63 -7.32 12.72
N LYS A 99 3.68 -7.10 13.62
CA LYS A 99 3.26 -5.76 14.07
C LYS A 99 4.39 -4.94 14.70
N ASP A 100 5.33 -5.58 15.37
CA ASP A 100 6.52 -4.96 15.97
C ASP A 100 7.47 -4.34 14.93
N ARG A 101 7.37 -4.77 13.68
CA ARG A 101 8.17 -4.32 12.53
C ARG A 101 7.37 -3.59 11.46
N LEU A 102 6.08 -3.32 11.73
CA LEU A 102 5.15 -2.65 10.82
C LEU A 102 5.00 -1.18 11.20
N LEU A 103 5.36 -0.29 10.28
CA LEU A 103 5.33 1.16 10.47
C LEU A 103 4.41 1.82 9.44
N GLY A 104 3.51 2.68 9.90
CA GLY A 104 2.69 3.53 9.01
C GLY A 104 3.37 4.88 8.78
N ILE A 105 3.67 5.19 7.52
CA ILE A 105 4.31 6.44 7.10
C ILE A 105 3.38 7.15 6.12
N LEU A 106 2.97 8.37 6.42
CA LEU A 106 2.11 9.15 5.51
C LEU A 106 2.89 9.52 4.25
N ASN A 107 2.24 9.38 3.09
CA ASN A 107 2.78 9.87 1.83
C ASN A 107 2.96 11.39 1.88
N GLY A 108 4.05 11.87 1.29
CA GLY A 108 4.26 13.29 1.08
C GLY A 108 3.26 13.88 0.09
N ILE A 109 3.04 15.17 0.21
CA ILE A 109 2.25 15.97 -0.74
C ILE A 109 3.15 17.08 -1.24
N ASP A 110 3.17 17.30 -2.55
CA ASP A 110 3.83 18.46 -3.13
C ASP A 110 2.96 19.69 -2.87
N TYR A 111 3.43 20.56 -1.98
CA TYR A 111 2.71 21.78 -1.59
C TYR A 111 2.83 22.90 -2.62
N GLU A 112 3.72 22.81 -3.59
CA GLU A 112 3.81 23.77 -4.69
C GLU A 112 2.80 23.42 -5.78
N GLU A 113 2.78 22.16 -6.21
CA GLU A 113 1.85 21.66 -7.23
C GLU A 113 0.41 21.61 -6.71
N TYR A 114 0.18 21.05 -5.51
CA TYR A 114 -1.16 20.92 -4.92
C TYR A 114 -1.52 22.06 -3.99
N ASN A 115 -1.27 23.30 -4.43
CA ASN A 115 -1.56 24.48 -3.64
C ASN A 115 -2.90 25.13 -4.05
N PRO A 116 -3.96 25.03 -3.23
CA PRO A 116 -5.26 25.58 -3.59
C PRO A 116 -5.28 27.11 -3.67
N GLN A 117 -4.22 27.80 -3.24
CA GLN A 117 -4.11 29.25 -3.36
C GLN A 117 -3.64 29.68 -4.77
N THR A 118 -2.91 28.82 -5.46
CA THR A 118 -2.26 29.12 -6.74
C THR A 118 -2.69 28.20 -7.86
N ASP A 119 -3.43 27.14 -7.56
CA ASP A 119 -3.88 26.14 -8.53
C ASP A 119 -4.77 26.77 -9.61
N PRO A 120 -4.35 26.78 -10.89
CA PRO A 120 -5.09 27.38 -11.99
C PRO A 120 -6.34 26.56 -12.40
N TYR A 121 -6.43 25.31 -11.97
CA TYR A 121 -7.53 24.41 -12.37
C TYR A 121 -8.74 24.49 -11.45
N ILE A 122 -8.64 25.13 -10.28
CA ILE A 122 -9.79 25.33 -9.42
C ILE A 122 -10.46 26.68 -9.69
N PRO A 123 -11.82 26.71 -9.77
CA PRO A 123 -12.56 27.93 -10.14
C PRO A 123 -12.43 29.09 -9.16
N VAL A 124 -12.09 28.79 -7.90
CA VAL A 124 -11.92 29.78 -6.82
C VAL A 124 -10.81 29.32 -5.90
N ASN A 125 -9.71 30.01 -5.92
CA ASN A 125 -8.59 29.75 -5.05
C ASN A 125 -8.93 30.05 -3.59
N TYR A 126 -8.41 29.22 -2.66
CA TYR A 126 -8.66 29.36 -1.23
C TYR A 126 -7.42 29.01 -0.41
N SER A 127 -7.37 29.48 0.82
CA SER A 127 -6.33 29.11 1.77
C SER A 127 -6.96 28.52 3.03
N GLN A 128 -6.14 27.89 3.87
CA GLN A 128 -6.59 27.35 5.16
C GLN A 128 -7.25 28.45 6.04
N LYS A 129 -6.73 29.68 6.00
CA LYS A 129 -7.27 30.81 6.74
C LYS A 129 -8.53 31.44 6.12
N ARG A 130 -8.73 31.27 4.79
CA ARG A 130 -9.86 31.81 4.02
C ARG A 130 -10.68 30.69 3.38
N CYS A 131 -10.75 29.54 4.04
CA CYS A 131 -11.53 28.42 3.56
C CYS A 131 -13.01 28.70 3.85
N SER A 132 -13.64 29.52 2.98
CA SER A 132 -15.08 29.66 3.03
C SER A 132 -15.75 28.39 2.51
N GLU A 133 -16.81 27.93 3.15
CA GLU A 133 -17.66 26.85 2.64
C GLU A 133 -18.13 27.10 1.20
N TRP A 134 -18.29 28.36 0.83
CA TRP A 134 -18.65 28.84 -0.48
C TRP A 134 -17.59 28.46 -1.55
N ALA A 135 -16.27 28.64 -1.29
CA ALA A 135 -15.23 28.27 -2.23
C ALA A 135 -15.19 26.75 -2.47
N LYS A 136 -15.29 25.96 -1.40
CA LYS A 136 -15.39 24.49 -1.49
C LYS A 136 -16.63 24.06 -2.28
N LYS A 137 -17.78 24.68 -2.01
CA LYS A 137 -19.05 24.38 -2.69
C LYS A 137 -18.99 24.72 -4.18
N LYS A 138 -18.40 25.85 -4.55
CA LYS A 138 -18.25 26.29 -5.94
C LYS A 138 -17.30 25.40 -6.74
N THR A 139 -16.17 25.02 -6.16
CA THR A 139 -15.22 24.07 -6.74
C THR A 139 -15.87 22.69 -6.93
N LYS A 140 -16.58 22.17 -5.92
CA LYS A 140 -17.30 20.90 -6.01
C LYS A 140 -18.39 20.93 -7.10
N LEU A 141 -19.11 22.03 -7.26
CA LEU A 141 -20.13 22.19 -8.30
C LEU A 141 -19.50 22.25 -9.70
N HIS A 142 -18.36 22.90 -9.85
CA HIS A 142 -17.62 22.98 -11.12
C HIS A 142 -17.19 21.59 -11.60
N TYR A 143 -16.54 20.82 -10.74
CA TYR A 143 -16.12 19.46 -11.09
C TYR A 143 -17.30 18.53 -11.36
N ARG A 144 -18.40 18.64 -10.60
CA ARG A 144 -19.62 17.86 -10.88
C ARG A 144 -20.20 18.14 -12.27
N LYS A 145 -20.24 19.39 -12.69
CA LYS A 145 -20.71 19.76 -14.05
C LYS A 145 -19.79 19.20 -15.14
N ASN A 146 -18.48 19.32 -14.97
CA ASN A 146 -17.52 18.89 -15.97
C ASN A 146 -17.39 17.36 -16.06
N LEU A 147 -17.67 16.62 -14.99
CA LEU A 147 -17.67 15.16 -14.95
C LEU A 147 -19.04 14.55 -15.29
N GLY A 148 -20.05 15.35 -15.72
CA GLY A 148 -21.37 14.86 -16.11
C GLY A 148 -22.26 14.37 -14.97
N PHE A 149 -21.90 14.62 -13.70
CA PHE A 149 -22.76 14.28 -12.58
C PHE A 149 -23.95 15.26 -12.49
N GLN A 150 -25.15 14.80 -12.81
CA GLN A 150 -26.39 15.56 -12.57
C GLN A 150 -26.57 15.76 -11.06
N SER A 151 -27.13 16.92 -10.69
CA SER A 151 -27.48 17.29 -9.32
C SER A 151 -28.62 16.41 -8.78
N GLY A 152 -28.31 15.18 -8.40
CA GLY A 152 -29.21 14.33 -7.63
C GLY A 152 -29.14 14.70 -6.15
N ARG A 153 -30.31 14.75 -5.48
CA ARG A 153 -30.46 15.01 -4.03
C ARG A 153 -29.48 14.14 -3.24
N MET A 154 -28.73 14.75 -2.35
CA MET A 154 -28.04 13.99 -1.32
C MET A 154 -29.10 13.25 -0.49
N LEU A 155 -28.97 11.94 -0.43
CA LEU A 155 -29.58 11.17 0.65
C LEU A 155 -28.97 11.64 1.96
N SER A 156 -29.85 12.01 2.85
CA SER A 156 -29.63 12.45 4.24
C SER A 156 -28.86 11.40 5.05
#